data_97b9c22df3c01f001e333cc807008c70
#
_entry.id   97b9c22df3c01f001e333cc807008c70
#
_cell.length_a   1.000
_cell.length_b   1.000
_cell.length_c   1.000
_cell.angle_alpha   90.00
_cell.angle_beta   90.00
_cell.angle_gamma   90.00
#
_symmetry.space_group_name_H-M   'P 1'
#
loop_
_entity.id
_entity.type
_entity.pdbx_description
1 polymer ?
#
loop_
_entity_poly.entity_id
_entity_poly.type
_entity_poly.pdbx_seq_one_letter_code
_entity_poly.pdbx_strand_id
1 'polypeptide(L)'
;MPKITCILPAYNVAPYLAAALASVLAQTERDFEVLILDDGSVDATLAVAERFTADPRVRILVNARNLGLAATLNAGIQASDSRYIARMDADDVSLPQRFTRQVAYMEQHPEAGLCGARRMDHYPDGSVKKGRIHTEPAYIKAALFWDTVISHPTFFLERERLSATGQLYDPACRAAEDYDLLCRLRPHFHFGNVAEPLLRYTVRADSLSRAAGSPADAIIARIRQRNLDELLGGEASAADSQLNHQLRHAQPIADAADLAAFLERLMAANAARQFYPPHAFAQVLAEKYARLLKRQKAVHLWPVYRGFCQKYGVSVPILLRARMALP
;
A
#
# COMPACT_ATOMS: atom_id res chain seq x y z
N MET A 1 19.40 -13.99 17.71
CA MET A 1 18.30 -13.08 17.31
C MET A 1 17.59 -13.72 16.14
N PRO A 2 16.26 -13.76 16.10
CA PRO A 2 15.52 -14.34 14.98
C PRO A 2 15.76 -13.54 13.69
N LYS A 3 15.64 -14.21 12.54
CA LYS A 3 15.75 -13.58 11.22
C LYS A 3 14.58 -12.63 10.95
N ILE A 4 13.38 -12.98 11.45
CA ILE A 4 12.13 -12.26 11.20
C ILE A 4 11.40 -12.02 12.53
N THR A 5 10.91 -10.80 12.73
CA THR A 5 9.85 -10.54 13.73
C THR A 5 8.53 -10.31 12.98
N CYS A 6 7.55 -11.21 13.20
CA CYS A 6 6.19 -10.99 12.74
C CYS A 6 5.44 -10.12 13.74
N ILE A 7 5.18 -8.87 13.38
CA ILE A 7 4.39 -7.91 14.17
C ILE A 7 2.91 -8.10 13.84
N LEU A 8 2.11 -8.43 14.86
CA LEU A 8 0.70 -8.76 14.75
C LEU A 8 -0.11 -7.88 15.73
N PRO A 9 -0.55 -6.68 15.27
CA PRO A 9 -1.40 -5.81 16.08
C PRO A 9 -2.78 -6.43 16.26
N ALA A 10 -3.31 -6.40 17.49
CA ALA A 10 -4.58 -6.98 17.86
C ALA A 10 -5.39 -6.00 18.72
N TYR A 11 -6.65 -5.75 18.34
CA TYR A 11 -7.61 -4.97 19.12
C TYR A 11 -9.01 -5.50 18.89
N ASN A 12 -9.61 -6.11 19.92
CA ASN A 12 -10.95 -6.69 19.87
C ASN A 12 -11.15 -7.64 18.66
N VAL A 13 -10.25 -8.63 18.54
CA VAL A 13 -10.20 -9.60 17.42
C VAL A 13 -10.22 -11.06 17.92
N ALA A 14 -10.72 -11.31 19.12
CA ALA A 14 -10.74 -12.64 19.72
C ALA A 14 -11.25 -13.77 18.79
N PRO A 15 -12.29 -13.58 17.94
CA PRO A 15 -12.77 -14.63 17.05
C PRO A 15 -11.81 -15.06 15.95
N TYR A 16 -10.84 -14.21 15.59
CA TYR A 16 -9.94 -14.41 14.44
C TYR A 16 -8.52 -14.76 14.87
N LEU A 17 -8.07 -14.25 16.01
CA LEU A 17 -6.68 -14.26 16.44
C LEU A 17 -6.06 -15.66 16.46
N ALA A 18 -6.79 -16.67 16.92
CA ALA A 18 -6.29 -18.03 16.99
C ALA A 18 -5.92 -18.60 15.61
N ALA A 19 -6.73 -18.35 14.58
CA ALA A 19 -6.45 -18.79 13.23
C ALA A 19 -5.26 -18.02 12.62
N ALA A 20 -5.17 -16.72 12.88
CA ALA A 20 -4.05 -15.88 12.48
C ALA A 20 -2.72 -16.39 13.05
N LEU A 21 -2.65 -16.59 14.37
CA LEU A 21 -1.45 -17.09 15.07
C LEU A 21 -1.06 -18.50 14.60
N ALA A 22 -2.02 -19.43 14.51
CA ALA A 22 -1.74 -20.77 14.00
C ALA A 22 -1.14 -20.74 12.59
N SER A 23 -1.60 -19.83 11.74
CA SER A 23 -1.09 -19.67 10.36
C SER A 23 0.35 -19.14 10.31
N VAL A 24 0.70 -18.22 11.23
CA VAL A 24 2.06 -17.70 11.32
C VAL A 24 2.99 -18.77 11.91
N LEU A 25 2.58 -19.48 12.93
CA LEU A 25 3.39 -20.56 13.53
C LEU A 25 3.62 -21.75 12.59
N ALA A 26 2.76 -21.91 11.56
CA ALA A 26 2.86 -22.94 10.53
C ALA A 26 3.75 -22.53 9.33
N GLN A 27 4.44 -21.39 9.37
CA GLN A 27 5.32 -20.96 8.27
C GLN A 27 6.44 -21.96 8.01
N THR A 28 6.83 -22.11 6.72
CA THR A 28 7.94 -23.00 6.31
C THR A 28 9.32 -22.47 6.73
N GLU A 29 9.50 -21.14 6.75
CA GLU A 29 10.63 -20.52 7.45
C GLU A 29 10.46 -20.77 8.96
N ARG A 30 11.54 -21.11 9.66
CA ARG A 30 11.50 -21.44 11.09
C ARG A 30 12.20 -20.43 11.99
N ASP A 31 13.09 -19.62 11.41
CA ASP A 31 13.87 -18.60 12.14
C ASP A 31 13.08 -17.29 12.25
N PHE A 32 12.03 -17.31 13.07
CA PHE A 32 11.20 -16.14 13.34
C PHE A 32 10.64 -16.12 14.75
N GLU A 33 10.25 -14.95 15.22
CA GLU A 33 9.38 -14.74 16.36
C GLU A 33 8.06 -14.07 15.95
N VAL A 34 7.05 -14.21 16.77
CA VAL A 34 5.76 -13.50 16.65
C VAL A 34 5.62 -12.54 17.82
N LEU A 35 5.50 -11.26 17.52
CA LEU A 35 5.23 -10.24 18.51
C LEU A 35 3.77 -9.81 18.38
N ILE A 36 2.93 -10.32 19.29
CA ILE A 36 1.53 -9.91 19.40
C ILE A 36 1.47 -8.60 20.14
N LEU A 37 0.80 -7.62 19.57
CA LEU A 37 0.66 -6.27 20.13
C LEU A 37 -0.82 -6.05 20.50
N ASP A 38 -1.20 -6.37 21.72
CA ASP A 38 -2.56 -6.10 22.20
C ASP A 38 -2.73 -4.61 22.50
N ASP A 39 -3.55 -3.94 21.71
CA ASP A 39 -3.77 -2.49 21.82
C ASP A 39 -4.88 -2.14 22.82
N GLY A 40 -4.82 -2.75 24.01
CA GLY A 40 -5.78 -2.51 25.09
C GLY A 40 -7.15 -3.10 24.78
N SER A 41 -7.20 -4.35 24.31
CA SER A 41 -8.47 -5.05 24.04
C SER A 41 -9.32 -5.19 25.30
N VAL A 42 -10.64 -5.11 25.10
CA VAL A 42 -11.64 -5.29 26.17
C VAL A 42 -12.46 -6.57 26.01
N ASP A 43 -12.23 -7.31 24.92
CA ASP A 43 -12.79 -8.64 24.69
C ASP A 43 -11.82 -9.75 25.12
N ALA A 44 -12.05 -10.98 24.70
CA ALA A 44 -11.19 -12.12 25.01
C ALA A 44 -9.86 -12.18 24.20
N THR A 45 -9.49 -11.13 23.46
CA THR A 45 -8.29 -11.12 22.58
C THR A 45 -7.03 -11.49 23.34
N LEU A 46 -6.75 -10.86 24.49
CA LEU A 46 -5.57 -11.13 25.28
C LEU A 46 -5.57 -12.57 25.81
N ALA A 47 -6.71 -13.06 26.31
CA ALA A 47 -6.84 -14.44 26.79
C ALA A 47 -6.63 -15.48 25.68
N VAL A 48 -7.00 -15.15 24.43
CA VAL A 48 -6.68 -15.99 23.25
C VAL A 48 -5.18 -15.97 22.97
N ALA A 49 -4.54 -14.79 22.97
CA ALA A 49 -3.11 -14.64 22.73
C ALA A 49 -2.27 -15.44 23.74
N GLU A 50 -2.61 -15.39 25.02
CA GLU A 50 -1.89 -16.06 26.11
C GLU A 50 -1.83 -17.58 25.93
N ARG A 51 -2.80 -18.21 25.28
CA ARG A 51 -2.77 -19.65 24.97
C ARG A 51 -1.62 -20.07 24.06
N PHE A 52 -1.05 -19.12 23.30
CA PHE A 52 0.04 -19.38 22.37
C PHE A 52 1.42 -19.13 22.96
N THR A 53 1.53 -18.59 24.18
CA THR A 53 2.82 -18.30 24.83
C THR A 53 3.60 -19.56 25.26
N ALA A 54 2.97 -20.74 25.20
CA ALA A 54 3.67 -22.01 25.33
C ALA A 54 4.67 -22.24 24.16
N ASP A 55 4.49 -21.63 23.01
CA ASP A 55 5.49 -21.65 21.93
C ASP A 55 6.53 -20.53 22.21
N PRO A 56 7.82 -20.88 22.35
CA PRO A 56 8.87 -19.92 22.72
C PRO A 56 9.10 -18.82 21.72
N ARG A 57 8.56 -18.95 20.51
CA ARG A 57 8.60 -17.90 19.47
C ARG A 57 7.57 -16.80 19.68
N VAL A 58 6.62 -16.96 20.60
CA VAL A 58 5.51 -16.01 20.81
C VAL A 58 5.80 -15.11 22.00
N ARG A 59 5.75 -13.81 21.74
CA ARG A 59 5.83 -12.74 22.74
C ARG A 59 4.60 -11.86 22.66
N ILE A 60 4.16 -11.32 23.78
CA ILE A 60 3.02 -10.40 23.85
C ILE A 60 3.49 -9.07 24.45
N LEU A 61 3.14 -7.96 23.81
CA LEU A 61 3.18 -6.62 24.37
C LEU A 61 1.74 -6.11 24.52
N VAL A 62 1.42 -5.57 25.69
CA VAL A 62 0.07 -5.08 25.99
C VAL A 62 0.13 -3.57 26.23
N ASN A 63 -0.62 -2.81 25.46
CA ASN A 63 -0.83 -1.39 25.72
C ASN A 63 -1.86 -1.22 26.84
N ALA A 64 -1.62 -0.28 27.76
CA ALA A 64 -2.55 0.00 28.85
C ALA A 64 -3.93 0.51 28.38
N ARG A 65 -4.02 0.99 27.16
CA ARG A 65 -5.25 1.47 26.48
C ARG A 65 -5.06 1.41 24.98
N ASN A 66 -6.14 1.56 24.23
CA ASN A 66 -6.06 1.71 22.76
C ASN A 66 -5.29 2.98 22.36
N LEU A 67 -4.15 2.79 21.70
CA LEU A 67 -3.28 3.83 21.16
C LEU A 67 -3.47 4.03 19.66
N GLY A 68 -4.14 3.10 19.00
CA GLY A 68 -4.34 3.03 17.55
C GLY A 68 -3.22 2.32 16.80
N LEU A 69 -3.56 1.83 15.60
CA LEU A 69 -2.72 0.93 14.81
C LEU A 69 -1.30 1.45 14.59
N ALA A 70 -1.15 2.73 14.21
CA ALA A 70 0.16 3.33 13.92
C ALA A 70 1.09 3.33 15.14
N ALA A 71 0.60 3.76 16.31
CA ALA A 71 1.38 3.78 17.54
C ALA A 71 1.76 2.37 17.98
N THR A 72 0.82 1.43 17.89
CA THR A 72 1.02 0.02 18.22
C THR A 72 2.04 -0.63 17.30
N LEU A 73 1.99 -0.40 15.99
CA LEU A 73 3.00 -0.88 15.05
C LEU A 73 4.39 -0.29 15.33
N ASN A 74 4.47 1.00 15.68
CA ASN A 74 5.73 1.64 16.05
C ASN A 74 6.36 1.00 17.29
N ALA A 75 5.56 0.68 18.32
CA ALA A 75 6.03 -0.04 19.49
C ALA A 75 6.59 -1.42 19.11
N GLY A 76 5.92 -2.14 18.20
CA GLY A 76 6.40 -3.43 17.70
C GLY A 76 7.71 -3.31 16.91
N ILE A 77 7.84 -2.30 16.05
CA ILE A 77 9.09 -2.03 15.31
C ILE A 77 10.25 -1.77 16.28
N GLN A 78 10.01 -0.95 17.31
CA GLN A 78 11.02 -0.62 18.31
C GLN A 78 11.42 -1.80 19.20
N ALA A 79 10.49 -2.73 19.46
CA ALA A 79 10.72 -3.93 20.27
C ALA A 79 11.31 -5.11 19.47
N SER A 80 11.53 -4.94 18.16
CA SER A 80 12.11 -5.94 17.26
C SER A 80 13.61 -5.75 17.10
N ASP A 81 14.37 -6.87 17.21
CA ASP A 81 15.82 -6.91 16.95
C ASP A 81 16.19 -7.73 15.72
N SER A 82 15.21 -8.30 15.02
CA SER A 82 15.41 -9.12 13.83
C SER A 82 15.89 -8.30 12.62
N ARG A 83 16.43 -9.00 11.60
CA ARG A 83 16.78 -8.37 10.32
C ARG A 83 15.55 -7.88 9.58
N TYR A 84 14.49 -8.69 9.54
CA TYR A 84 13.26 -8.38 8.82
C TYR A 84 12.08 -8.23 9.77
N ILE A 85 11.19 -7.33 9.42
CA ILE A 85 9.89 -7.16 10.07
C ILE A 85 8.81 -7.58 9.07
N ALA A 86 8.02 -8.60 9.43
CA ALA A 86 6.81 -8.98 8.74
C ALA A 86 5.60 -8.37 9.46
N ARG A 87 4.70 -7.70 8.75
CA ARG A 87 3.46 -7.18 9.31
C ARG A 87 2.28 -8.04 8.88
N MET A 88 1.33 -8.29 9.78
CA MET A 88 0.10 -9.01 9.46
C MET A 88 -1.05 -8.50 10.32
N ASP A 89 -2.28 -8.44 9.77
CA ASP A 89 -3.48 -8.20 10.55
C ASP A 89 -3.90 -9.45 11.32
N ALA A 90 -4.45 -9.26 12.53
CA ALA A 90 -4.84 -10.37 13.41
C ALA A 90 -6.15 -11.08 13.00
N ASP A 91 -6.81 -10.62 11.93
CA ASP A 91 -7.99 -11.25 11.30
C ASP A 91 -7.68 -11.90 9.94
N ASP A 92 -6.40 -11.90 9.52
CA ASP A 92 -5.92 -12.52 8.29
C ASP A 92 -5.27 -13.89 8.53
N VAL A 93 -5.00 -14.62 7.45
CA VAL A 93 -4.30 -15.92 7.50
C VAL A 93 -3.08 -15.89 6.57
N SER A 94 -1.90 -16.11 7.14
CA SER A 94 -0.63 -16.20 6.39
C SER A 94 -0.55 -17.56 5.69
N LEU A 95 -0.25 -17.57 4.37
CA LEU A 95 -0.01 -18.83 3.69
C LEU A 95 1.36 -19.41 4.06
N PRO A 96 1.54 -20.74 4.10
CA PRO A 96 2.72 -21.37 4.72
C PRO A 96 4.08 -20.93 4.17
N GLN A 97 4.15 -20.53 2.90
CA GLN A 97 5.41 -20.14 2.25
C GLN A 97 5.70 -18.63 2.31
N ARG A 98 4.86 -17.82 2.99
CA ARG A 98 4.97 -16.37 2.92
C ARG A 98 6.36 -15.88 3.34
N PHE A 99 6.85 -16.28 4.50
CA PHE A 99 8.14 -15.79 4.98
C PHE A 99 9.29 -16.27 4.09
N THR A 100 9.32 -17.53 3.72
CA THR A 100 10.33 -18.07 2.80
C THR A 100 10.39 -17.30 1.48
N ARG A 101 9.21 -16.99 0.87
CA ARG A 101 9.15 -16.27 -0.40
C ARG A 101 9.54 -14.81 -0.28
N GLN A 102 9.13 -14.14 0.81
CA GLN A 102 9.48 -12.72 1.02
C GLN A 102 10.97 -12.58 1.40
N VAL A 103 11.54 -13.49 2.20
CA VAL A 103 13.00 -13.54 2.44
C VAL A 103 13.75 -13.72 1.13
N ALA A 104 13.38 -14.72 0.31
CA ALA A 104 14.04 -14.97 -0.97
C ALA A 104 13.96 -13.75 -1.90
N TYR A 105 12.81 -13.05 -1.91
CA TYR A 105 12.68 -11.81 -2.67
C TYR A 105 13.67 -10.74 -2.20
N MET A 106 13.74 -10.46 -0.89
CA MET A 106 14.63 -9.45 -0.32
C MET A 106 16.12 -9.79 -0.52
N GLU A 107 16.46 -11.08 -0.49
CA GLU A 107 17.84 -11.55 -0.73
C GLU A 107 18.23 -11.46 -2.20
N GLN A 108 17.28 -11.67 -3.14
CA GLN A 108 17.48 -11.50 -4.59
C GLN A 108 17.47 -10.03 -5.03
N HIS A 109 16.87 -9.14 -4.24
CA HIS A 109 16.75 -7.71 -4.51
C HIS A 109 17.34 -6.90 -3.35
N PRO A 110 18.67 -6.90 -3.18
CA PRO A 110 19.34 -6.24 -2.05
C PRO A 110 19.11 -4.72 -2.00
N GLU A 111 18.66 -4.11 -3.09
CA GLU A 111 18.25 -2.71 -3.15
C GLU A 111 16.85 -2.47 -2.55
N ALA A 112 16.01 -3.52 -2.43
CA ALA A 112 14.66 -3.39 -1.88
C ALA A 112 14.69 -3.14 -0.38
N GLY A 113 14.02 -2.11 0.09
CA GLY A 113 13.83 -1.85 1.51
C GLY A 113 12.53 -2.45 2.07
N LEU A 114 11.55 -2.70 1.18
CA LEU A 114 10.26 -3.27 1.52
C LEU A 114 9.67 -4.05 0.34
N CYS A 115 9.14 -5.23 0.60
CA CYS A 115 8.27 -5.93 -0.33
C CYS A 115 6.91 -6.26 0.30
N GLY A 116 5.89 -6.32 -0.56
CA GLY A 116 4.59 -6.90 -0.25
C GLY A 116 4.39 -8.24 -0.93
N ALA A 117 3.16 -8.71 -0.92
CA ALA A 117 2.76 -9.90 -1.64
C ALA A 117 1.31 -9.80 -2.10
N ARG A 118 0.93 -10.66 -3.05
CA ARG A 118 -0.46 -10.79 -3.45
C ARG A 118 -1.28 -11.38 -2.31
N ARG A 119 -2.50 -10.87 -2.15
CA ARG A 119 -3.49 -11.42 -1.24
C ARG A 119 -4.65 -12.05 -2.00
N MET A 120 -5.36 -12.95 -1.32
CA MET A 120 -6.65 -13.51 -1.75
C MET A 120 -7.73 -12.95 -0.84
N ASP A 121 -8.65 -12.16 -1.40
CA ASP A 121 -9.74 -11.53 -0.66
C ASP A 121 -10.87 -12.54 -0.46
N HIS A 122 -11.14 -12.92 0.78
CA HIS A 122 -12.20 -13.83 1.19
C HIS A 122 -13.38 -13.03 1.74
N TYR A 123 -14.51 -13.14 1.08
CA TYR A 123 -15.73 -12.41 1.40
C TYR A 123 -16.66 -13.21 2.31
N PRO A 124 -17.57 -12.55 3.08
CA PRO A 124 -18.53 -13.24 3.95
C PRO A 124 -19.48 -14.17 3.22
N ASP A 125 -19.74 -13.93 1.94
CA ASP A 125 -20.57 -14.80 1.06
C ASP A 125 -19.85 -16.06 0.56
N GLY A 126 -18.63 -16.30 1.04
CA GLY A 126 -17.77 -17.41 0.62
C GLY A 126 -17.02 -17.17 -0.69
N SER A 127 -17.28 -16.07 -1.40
CA SER A 127 -16.53 -15.77 -2.62
C SER A 127 -15.08 -15.40 -2.33
N VAL A 128 -14.19 -15.79 -3.27
CA VAL A 128 -12.75 -15.50 -3.17
C VAL A 128 -12.31 -14.74 -4.42
N LYS A 129 -11.66 -13.60 -4.23
CA LYS A 129 -11.09 -12.81 -5.34
C LYS A 129 -9.59 -12.68 -5.20
N LYS A 130 -8.89 -12.89 -6.30
CA LYS A 130 -7.45 -12.67 -6.38
C LYS A 130 -7.18 -11.16 -6.39
N GLY A 131 -6.47 -10.66 -5.40
CA GLY A 131 -6.07 -9.25 -5.32
C GLY A 131 -5.24 -8.83 -6.52
N ARG A 132 -5.44 -7.59 -6.99
CA ARG A 132 -4.55 -7.01 -7.99
C ARG A 132 -3.18 -6.81 -7.40
N ILE A 133 -2.15 -6.97 -8.23
CA ILE A 133 -0.76 -6.73 -7.82
C ILE A 133 0.03 -6.17 -8.98
N HIS A 134 0.92 -5.25 -8.68
CA HIS A 134 1.95 -4.76 -9.57
C HIS A 134 3.30 -5.20 -9.01
N THR A 135 4.13 -5.83 -9.82
CA THR A 135 5.43 -6.38 -9.40
C THR A 135 6.61 -5.55 -9.87
N GLU A 136 6.39 -4.67 -10.84
CA GLU A 136 7.42 -3.79 -11.39
C GLU A 136 7.77 -2.69 -10.37
N PRO A 137 9.01 -2.63 -9.83
CA PRO A 137 9.39 -1.66 -8.80
C PRO A 137 9.20 -0.19 -9.23
N ALA A 138 9.50 0.11 -10.49
CA ALA A 138 9.32 1.45 -11.06
C ALA A 138 7.85 1.88 -11.05
N TYR A 139 6.94 0.96 -11.42
CA TYR A 139 5.50 1.21 -11.39
C TYR A 139 5.00 1.38 -9.95
N ILE A 140 5.44 0.53 -9.02
CA ILE A 140 5.06 0.62 -7.61
C ILE A 140 5.43 2.00 -7.06
N LYS A 141 6.66 2.46 -7.30
CA LYS A 141 7.11 3.78 -6.88
C LYS A 141 6.27 4.91 -7.49
N ALA A 142 5.98 4.84 -8.78
CA ALA A 142 5.18 5.84 -9.49
C ALA A 142 3.72 5.87 -9.01
N ALA A 143 3.13 4.71 -8.71
CA ALA A 143 1.76 4.61 -8.24
C ALA A 143 1.52 5.30 -6.90
N LEU A 144 2.56 5.44 -6.06
CA LEU A 144 2.50 6.18 -4.79
C LEU A 144 2.13 7.66 -4.95
N PHE A 145 2.17 8.19 -6.16
CA PHE A 145 1.65 9.53 -6.43
C PHE A 145 0.16 9.67 -6.03
N TRP A 146 -0.63 8.60 -6.23
CA TRP A 146 -2.05 8.62 -5.94
C TRP A 146 -2.57 7.52 -5.01
N ASP A 147 -1.90 6.35 -4.98
CA ASP A 147 -2.38 5.16 -4.28
C ASP A 147 -1.23 4.29 -3.81
N THR A 148 -1.48 3.43 -2.80
CA THR A 148 -0.62 2.29 -2.55
C THR A 148 -1.05 1.09 -3.40
N VAL A 149 -0.07 0.36 -3.92
CA VAL A 149 -0.24 -0.91 -4.64
C VAL A 149 0.46 -2.06 -3.91
N ILE A 150 0.86 -1.82 -2.66
CA ILE A 150 1.39 -2.81 -1.73
C ILE A 150 0.35 -3.02 -0.64
N SER A 151 -0.03 -4.25 -0.39
CA SER A 151 -1.04 -4.57 0.62
C SER A 151 -0.42 -4.52 2.03
N HIS A 152 -0.91 -3.64 2.89
CA HIS A 152 -0.37 -3.42 4.24
C HIS A 152 -0.16 -4.70 5.06
N PRO A 153 -1.12 -5.66 5.14
CA PRO A 153 -0.92 -6.88 5.90
C PRO A 153 0.14 -7.83 5.30
N THR A 154 0.73 -7.47 4.17
CA THR A 154 1.82 -8.23 3.56
C THR A 154 3.18 -7.53 3.63
N PHE A 155 3.30 -6.39 4.31
CA PHE A 155 4.58 -5.69 4.43
C PHE A 155 5.63 -6.59 5.03
N PHE A 156 6.79 -6.60 4.36
CA PHE A 156 8.00 -7.28 4.78
C PHE A 156 9.16 -6.34 4.49
N LEU A 157 9.78 -5.83 5.52
CA LEU A 157 10.74 -4.72 5.41
C LEU A 157 12.06 -5.03 6.15
N GLU A 158 13.14 -4.43 5.69
CA GLU A 158 14.45 -4.52 6.33
C GLU A 158 14.54 -3.47 7.45
N ARG A 159 14.64 -3.96 8.70
CA ARG A 159 14.58 -3.13 9.90
C ARG A 159 15.66 -2.04 9.95
N GLU A 160 16.92 -2.40 9.63
CA GLU A 160 18.02 -1.43 9.69
C GLU A 160 17.85 -0.29 8.68
N ARG A 161 17.37 -0.59 7.46
CA ARG A 161 17.06 0.44 6.47
C ARG A 161 15.93 1.35 6.94
N LEU A 162 14.88 0.79 7.54
CA LEU A 162 13.81 1.61 8.11
C LEU A 162 14.37 2.53 9.19
N SER A 163 15.14 1.99 10.14
CA SER A 163 15.76 2.76 11.22
C SER A 163 16.66 3.88 10.72
N ALA A 164 17.45 3.62 9.67
CA ALA A 164 18.34 4.62 9.05
C ALA A 164 17.58 5.81 8.46
N THR A 165 16.30 5.66 8.09
CA THR A 165 15.48 6.77 7.59
C THR A 165 14.93 7.66 8.70
N GLY A 166 14.91 7.19 9.94
CA GLY A 166 14.20 7.84 11.06
C GLY A 166 12.67 7.86 10.89
N GLN A 167 12.12 7.20 9.86
CA GLN A 167 10.69 7.22 9.57
C GLN A 167 9.96 6.08 10.30
N LEU A 168 8.82 6.42 10.89
CA LEU A 168 7.87 5.49 11.52
C LEU A 168 6.46 5.81 11.04
N TYR A 169 5.47 4.99 11.39
CA TYR A 169 4.07 5.31 11.15
C TYR A 169 3.67 6.61 11.86
N ASP A 170 2.93 7.48 11.17
CA ASP A 170 2.38 8.70 11.77
C ASP A 170 0.99 8.40 12.37
N PRO A 171 0.82 8.52 13.70
CA PRO A 171 -0.47 8.32 14.35
C PRO A 171 -1.57 9.28 13.89
N ALA A 172 -1.21 10.45 13.31
CA ALA A 172 -2.16 11.40 12.74
C ALA A 172 -2.75 10.93 11.39
N CYS A 173 -2.13 9.92 10.74
CA CYS A 173 -2.58 9.36 9.46
C CYS A 173 -3.49 8.13 9.63
N ARG A 174 -4.42 8.16 10.59
CA ARG A 174 -5.31 7.05 10.92
C ARG A 174 -6.07 6.52 9.70
N ALA A 175 -6.00 5.19 9.48
CA ALA A 175 -6.57 4.44 8.35
C ALA A 175 -5.96 4.79 6.96
N ALA A 176 -4.82 5.51 6.94
CA ALA A 176 -3.99 5.76 5.77
C ALA A 176 -2.49 5.78 6.15
N GLU A 177 -2.16 5.21 7.31
CA GLU A 177 -0.81 5.16 7.88
C GLU A 177 0.19 4.42 6.98
N ASP A 178 -0.28 3.40 6.27
CA ASP A 178 0.52 2.65 5.30
C ASP A 178 0.88 3.50 4.07
N TYR A 179 -0.10 4.20 3.52
CA TYR A 179 0.10 5.06 2.37
C TYR A 179 1.02 6.24 2.71
N ASP A 180 0.81 6.87 3.87
CA ASP A 180 1.68 7.93 4.35
C ASP A 180 3.12 7.46 4.52
N LEU A 181 3.33 6.34 5.20
CA LEU A 181 4.66 5.77 5.42
C LEU A 181 5.36 5.45 4.09
N LEU A 182 4.69 4.78 3.16
CA LEU A 182 5.27 4.47 1.84
C LEU A 182 5.67 5.73 1.06
N CYS A 183 4.86 6.79 1.12
CA CYS A 183 5.19 8.07 0.48
C CYS A 183 6.46 8.69 1.09
N ARG A 184 6.62 8.66 2.42
CA ARG A 184 7.80 9.18 3.11
C ARG A 184 9.04 8.31 2.91
N LEU A 185 8.87 6.98 2.75
CA LEU A 185 9.96 6.05 2.43
C LEU A 185 10.38 6.08 0.95
N ARG A 186 9.56 6.62 0.06
CA ARG A 186 9.81 6.68 -1.40
C ARG A 186 11.20 7.18 -1.81
N PRO A 187 11.81 8.19 -1.16
CA PRO A 187 13.15 8.64 -1.51
C PRO A 187 14.25 7.65 -1.11
N HIS A 188 13.99 6.81 -0.13
CA HIS A 188 14.98 5.96 0.54
C HIS A 188 14.87 4.49 0.13
N PHE A 189 13.69 4.04 -0.32
CA PHE A 189 13.39 2.63 -0.56
C PHE A 189 13.13 2.33 -2.02
N HIS A 190 13.63 1.17 -2.46
CA HIS A 190 13.05 0.45 -3.56
C HIS A 190 11.97 -0.49 -3.00
N PHE A 191 10.85 -0.54 -3.69
CA PHE A 191 9.69 -1.35 -3.30
C PHE A 191 9.49 -2.51 -4.25
N GLY A 192 8.96 -3.61 -3.74
CA GLY A 192 8.61 -4.74 -4.55
C GLY A 192 7.33 -5.44 -4.10
N ASN A 193 6.90 -6.41 -4.89
CA ASN A 193 5.80 -7.30 -4.56
C ASN A 193 6.08 -8.70 -5.07
N VAL A 194 5.89 -9.70 -4.22
CA VAL A 194 5.87 -11.10 -4.62
C VAL A 194 4.55 -11.41 -5.34
N ALA A 195 4.62 -11.91 -6.59
CA ALA A 195 3.46 -12.15 -7.43
C ALA A 195 2.54 -13.29 -6.94
N GLU A 196 3.08 -14.18 -6.12
CA GLU A 196 2.34 -15.31 -5.54
C GLU A 196 1.35 -14.84 -4.48
N PRO A 197 0.18 -15.48 -4.37
CA PRO A 197 -0.70 -15.28 -3.23
C PRO A 197 -0.03 -15.82 -1.97
N LEU A 198 0.20 -14.95 -0.98
CA LEU A 198 0.86 -15.31 0.28
C LEU A 198 0.05 -14.96 1.52
N LEU A 199 -1.13 -14.34 1.33
CA LEU A 199 -2.05 -13.97 2.40
C LEU A 199 -3.49 -14.22 1.98
N ARG A 200 -4.28 -14.81 2.88
CA ARG A 200 -5.73 -14.81 2.84
C ARG A 200 -6.22 -13.61 3.64
N TYR A 201 -6.77 -12.63 2.93
CA TYR A 201 -7.30 -11.40 3.51
C TYR A 201 -8.78 -11.60 3.85
N THR A 202 -9.16 -11.38 5.08
CA THR A 202 -10.53 -11.48 5.55
C THR A 202 -11.29 -10.18 5.30
N VAL A 203 -12.23 -10.22 4.36
CA VAL A 203 -13.07 -9.07 4.07
C VAL A 203 -14.23 -9.00 5.06
N ARG A 204 -14.22 -7.97 5.91
CA ARG A 204 -15.29 -7.74 6.90
C ARG A 204 -16.19 -6.59 6.47
N ALA A 205 -17.46 -6.66 6.89
CA ALA A 205 -18.43 -5.58 6.60
C ALA A 205 -18.09 -4.27 7.33
N ASP A 206 -17.44 -4.38 8.50
CA ASP A 206 -17.05 -3.28 9.38
C ASP A 206 -15.60 -2.80 9.17
N SER A 207 -14.94 -3.22 8.08
CA SER A 207 -13.57 -2.79 7.77
C SER A 207 -13.48 -1.27 7.63
N LEU A 208 -12.61 -0.64 8.42
CA LEU A 208 -12.38 0.81 8.47
C LEU A 208 -12.00 1.42 7.10
N SER A 209 -11.38 0.62 6.23
CA SER A 209 -10.88 1.05 4.92
C SER A 209 -11.95 1.15 3.82
N ARG A 210 -13.22 0.81 4.08
CA ARG A 210 -14.26 0.69 3.04
C ARG A 210 -15.43 1.66 3.13
N ALA A 211 -15.59 2.37 4.23
CA ALA A 211 -16.68 3.33 4.36
C ALA A 211 -16.39 4.56 3.48
N ALA A 212 -17.18 4.75 2.41
CA ALA A 212 -17.14 5.99 1.63
C ALA A 212 -17.48 7.19 2.53
N GLY A 213 -16.69 8.28 2.43
CA GLY A 213 -16.83 9.44 3.31
C GLY A 213 -16.21 9.25 4.69
N SER A 214 -15.34 8.24 4.85
CA SER A 214 -14.62 8.00 6.10
C SER A 214 -13.61 9.12 6.40
N PRO A 215 -13.24 9.33 7.68
CA PRO A 215 -12.13 10.25 8.04
C PRO A 215 -10.82 9.94 7.29
N ALA A 216 -10.62 8.68 6.85
CA ALA A 216 -9.49 8.28 6.03
C ALA A 216 -9.46 9.00 4.68
N ASP A 217 -10.61 9.29 4.07
CA ASP A 217 -10.66 9.95 2.76
C ASP A 217 -10.02 11.35 2.80
N ALA A 218 -10.25 12.11 3.88
CA ALA A 218 -9.63 13.42 4.07
C ALA A 218 -8.12 13.33 4.28
N ILE A 219 -7.66 12.32 5.04
CA ILE A 219 -6.23 12.07 5.26
C ILE A 219 -5.55 11.66 3.95
N ILE A 220 -6.15 10.74 3.20
CA ILE A 220 -5.66 10.31 1.89
C ILE A 220 -5.60 11.49 0.90
N ALA A 221 -6.63 12.35 0.92
CA ALA A 221 -6.63 13.55 0.07
C ALA A 221 -5.47 14.50 0.43
N ARG A 222 -5.19 14.70 1.72
CA ARG A 222 -4.05 15.49 2.21
C ARG A 222 -2.70 14.88 1.79
N ILE A 223 -2.54 13.57 1.89
CA ILE A 223 -1.31 12.88 1.45
C ILE A 223 -1.10 13.09 -0.06
N ARG A 224 -2.15 12.94 -0.86
CA ARG A 224 -2.10 13.18 -2.32
C ARG A 224 -1.78 14.63 -2.67
N GLN A 225 -2.35 15.57 -1.92
CA GLN A 225 -2.04 16.99 -2.09
C GLN A 225 -0.55 17.24 -1.78
N ARG A 226 -0.04 16.73 -0.68
CA ARG A 226 1.39 16.79 -0.34
C ARG A 226 2.27 16.20 -1.46
N ASN A 227 1.91 15.05 -2.03
CA ASN A 227 2.66 14.45 -3.14
C ASN A 227 2.66 15.35 -4.39
N LEU A 228 1.56 16.04 -4.66
CA LEU A 228 1.45 17.00 -5.77
C LEU A 228 2.33 18.24 -5.51
N ASP A 229 2.24 18.81 -4.31
CA ASP A 229 2.99 19.98 -3.89
C ASP A 229 4.50 19.71 -3.95
N GLU A 230 4.95 18.58 -3.40
CA GLU A 230 6.34 18.14 -3.45
C GLU A 230 6.83 17.98 -4.90
N LEU A 231 6.02 17.36 -5.77
CA LEU A 231 6.36 17.17 -7.17
C LEU A 231 6.48 18.49 -7.91
N LEU A 232 5.56 19.43 -7.69
CA LEU A 232 5.58 20.74 -8.34
C LEU A 232 6.57 21.73 -7.70
N GLY A 233 7.08 21.41 -6.49
CA GLY A 233 8.11 22.17 -5.79
C GLY A 233 7.60 23.37 -5.02
N GLY A 234 6.40 23.31 -4.54
CA GLY A 234 5.70 24.33 -3.77
C GLY A 234 4.21 24.02 -3.73
N GLU A 235 3.41 24.92 -3.20
CA GLU A 235 1.96 24.76 -3.22
C GLU A 235 1.42 24.71 -4.65
N ALA A 236 0.72 23.63 -4.96
CA ALA A 236 0.03 23.49 -6.23
C ALA A 236 -1.10 24.52 -6.33
N SER A 237 -1.33 25.09 -7.52
CA SER A 237 -2.45 25.97 -7.74
C SER A 237 -3.79 25.25 -7.48
N ALA A 238 -4.85 26.01 -7.19
CA ALA A 238 -6.19 25.45 -7.02
C ALA A 238 -6.64 24.70 -8.30
N ALA A 239 -6.26 25.20 -9.49
CA ALA A 239 -6.54 24.56 -10.77
C ALA A 239 -5.79 23.21 -10.90
N ASP A 240 -4.50 23.15 -10.53
CA ASP A 240 -3.73 21.90 -10.55
C ASP A 240 -4.29 20.87 -9.57
N SER A 241 -4.65 21.29 -8.35
CA SER A 241 -5.26 20.44 -7.34
C SER A 241 -6.60 19.87 -7.81
N GLN A 242 -7.42 20.70 -8.47
CA GLN A 242 -8.69 20.29 -9.07
C GLN A 242 -8.49 19.27 -10.19
N LEU A 243 -7.60 19.53 -11.15
CA LEU A 243 -7.29 18.62 -12.26
C LEU A 243 -6.72 17.29 -11.76
N ASN A 244 -5.83 17.34 -10.77
CA ASN A 244 -5.29 16.14 -10.11
C ASN A 244 -6.39 15.29 -9.49
N HIS A 245 -7.31 15.91 -8.77
CA HIS A 245 -8.46 15.25 -8.16
C HIS A 245 -9.40 14.64 -9.24
N GLN A 246 -9.75 15.41 -10.27
CA GLN A 246 -10.63 14.97 -11.35
C GLN A 246 -10.02 13.79 -12.13
N LEU A 247 -8.74 13.87 -12.48
CA LEU A 247 -8.04 12.79 -13.19
C LEU A 247 -7.99 11.51 -12.35
N ARG A 248 -7.64 11.65 -11.07
CA ARG A 248 -7.56 10.51 -10.14
C ARG A 248 -8.90 9.80 -9.95
N HIS A 249 -9.99 10.55 -9.84
CA HIS A 249 -11.33 10.02 -9.57
C HIS A 249 -12.17 9.79 -10.82
N ALA A 250 -11.57 10.04 -12.01
CA ALA A 250 -12.26 9.95 -13.29
C ALA A 250 -13.54 10.80 -13.31
N GLN A 251 -13.45 12.04 -12.81
CA GLN A 251 -14.49 13.05 -12.87
C GLN A 251 -14.42 13.86 -14.17
N PRO A 252 -15.52 14.51 -14.60
CA PRO A 252 -15.52 15.30 -15.84
C PRO A 252 -14.44 16.40 -15.84
N ILE A 253 -13.73 16.52 -16.95
CA ILE A 253 -12.79 17.61 -17.24
C ILE A 253 -13.30 18.29 -18.51
N ALA A 254 -13.57 19.58 -18.41
CA ALA A 254 -14.20 20.34 -19.49
C ALA A 254 -13.16 20.74 -20.55
N ASP A 255 -12.00 21.22 -20.14
CA ASP A 255 -10.99 21.77 -21.04
C ASP A 255 -9.84 20.78 -21.28
N ALA A 256 -9.68 20.43 -22.55
CA ALA A 256 -8.61 19.52 -23.00
C ALA A 256 -7.23 20.20 -22.95
N ALA A 257 -7.15 21.51 -23.17
CA ALA A 257 -5.89 22.25 -23.14
C ALA A 257 -5.36 22.38 -21.70
N ASP A 258 -6.23 22.63 -20.74
CA ASP A 258 -5.87 22.68 -19.32
C ASP A 258 -5.32 21.33 -18.84
N LEU A 259 -5.98 20.22 -19.22
CA LEU A 259 -5.50 18.89 -18.90
C LEU A 259 -4.15 18.59 -19.56
N ALA A 260 -3.97 18.95 -20.83
CA ALA A 260 -2.70 18.77 -21.53
C ALA A 260 -1.57 19.54 -20.82
N ALA A 261 -1.81 20.81 -20.52
CA ALA A 261 -0.84 21.66 -19.83
C ALA A 261 -0.52 21.13 -18.42
N PHE A 262 -1.51 20.62 -17.69
CA PHE A 262 -1.30 20.00 -16.38
C PHE A 262 -0.41 18.75 -16.48
N LEU A 263 -0.70 17.83 -17.41
CA LEU A 263 0.12 16.63 -17.62
C LEU A 263 1.57 16.95 -17.99
N GLU A 264 1.77 17.97 -18.85
CA GLU A 264 3.11 18.44 -19.21
C GLU A 264 3.84 19.02 -18.00
N ARG A 265 3.18 19.81 -17.16
CA ARG A 265 3.77 20.33 -15.91
C ARG A 265 4.19 19.18 -14.98
N LEU A 266 3.34 18.15 -14.78
CA LEU A 266 3.69 17.01 -13.96
C LEU A 266 4.94 16.28 -14.49
N MET A 267 4.99 16.04 -15.82
CA MET A 267 6.11 15.33 -16.43
C MET A 267 7.40 16.17 -16.39
N ALA A 268 7.33 17.47 -16.65
CA ALA A 268 8.46 18.40 -16.58
C ALA A 268 9.00 18.51 -15.13
N ALA A 269 8.10 18.64 -14.15
CA ALA A 269 8.47 18.67 -12.74
C ALA A 269 9.12 17.36 -12.28
N ASN A 270 8.60 16.23 -12.75
CA ASN A 270 9.19 14.92 -12.46
C ASN A 270 10.59 14.78 -13.11
N ALA A 271 10.77 15.25 -14.33
CA ALA A 271 12.07 15.22 -15.00
C ALA A 271 13.11 16.07 -14.26
N ALA A 272 12.71 17.24 -13.74
CA ALA A 272 13.60 18.12 -12.99
C ALA A 272 13.95 17.57 -11.60
N ARG A 273 13.03 16.89 -10.93
CA ARG A 273 13.20 16.43 -9.54
C ARG A 273 13.53 14.95 -9.40
N GLN A 274 13.27 14.15 -10.43
CA GLN A 274 13.50 12.70 -10.47
C GLN A 274 12.81 11.92 -9.33
N PHE A 275 11.62 12.36 -8.91
CA PHE A 275 10.85 11.69 -7.84
C PHE A 275 10.39 10.30 -8.26
N TYR A 276 9.95 10.16 -9.52
CA TYR A 276 9.39 8.93 -10.06
C TYR A 276 10.15 8.51 -11.32
N PRO A 277 10.33 7.20 -11.58
CA PRO A 277 10.85 6.72 -12.85
C PRO A 277 9.99 7.24 -14.02
N PRO A 278 10.55 7.98 -14.99
CA PRO A 278 9.74 8.79 -15.93
C PRO A 278 8.73 7.99 -16.74
N HIS A 279 9.14 6.85 -17.32
CA HIS A 279 8.24 6.00 -18.10
C HIS A 279 7.10 5.41 -17.25
N ALA A 280 7.43 4.90 -16.04
CA ALA A 280 6.43 4.34 -15.13
C ALA A 280 5.46 5.43 -14.64
N PHE A 281 5.94 6.64 -14.40
CA PHE A 281 5.08 7.77 -14.01
C PHE A 281 4.12 8.14 -15.15
N ALA A 282 4.61 8.24 -16.39
CA ALA A 282 3.77 8.44 -17.55
C ALA A 282 2.72 7.32 -17.73
N GLN A 283 3.10 6.06 -17.47
CA GLN A 283 2.17 4.93 -17.50
C GLN A 283 1.05 5.07 -16.46
N VAL A 284 1.37 5.42 -15.21
CA VAL A 284 0.39 5.63 -14.14
C VAL A 284 -0.57 6.77 -14.51
N LEU A 285 -0.06 7.90 -15.04
CA LEU A 285 -0.88 9.00 -15.54
C LEU A 285 -1.81 8.56 -16.67
N ALA A 286 -1.28 7.85 -17.67
CA ALA A 286 -2.04 7.34 -18.81
C ALA A 286 -3.16 6.37 -18.39
N GLU A 287 -2.91 5.49 -17.42
CA GLU A 287 -3.92 4.55 -16.91
C GLU A 287 -5.09 5.28 -16.22
N LYS A 288 -4.81 6.32 -15.43
CA LYS A 288 -5.86 7.14 -14.81
C LYS A 288 -6.62 7.93 -15.86
N TYR A 289 -5.93 8.47 -16.86
CA TYR A 289 -6.55 9.16 -17.98
C TYR A 289 -7.44 8.22 -18.81
N ALA A 290 -6.96 7.02 -19.14
CA ALA A 290 -7.76 6.00 -19.83
C ALA A 290 -9.03 5.63 -19.05
N ARG A 291 -8.94 5.55 -17.72
CA ARG A 291 -10.10 5.32 -16.85
C ARG A 291 -11.10 6.48 -16.91
N LEU A 292 -10.62 7.72 -16.93
CA LEU A 292 -11.45 8.92 -17.08
C LEU A 292 -12.20 8.88 -18.44
N LEU A 293 -11.48 8.66 -19.54
CA LEU A 293 -12.08 8.56 -20.89
C LEU A 293 -13.19 7.52 -20.92
N LYS A 294 -12.93 6.34 -20.37
CA LYS A 294 -13.89 5.24 -20.33
C LYS A 294 -15.13 5.58 -19.50
N ARG A 295 -14.94 6.17 -18.32
CA ARG A 295 -16.03 6.46 -17.37
C ARG A 295 -16.91 7.60 -17.82
N GLN A 296 -16.30 8.66 -18.35
CA GLN A 296 -16.99 9.88 -18.76
C GLN A 296 -17.39 9.91 -20.25
N LYS A 297 -16.98 8.89 -21.03
CA LYS A 297 -17.13 8.89 -22.50
C LYS A 297 -16.59 10.18 -23.14
N ALA A 298 -15.49 10.71 -22.58
CA ALA A 298 -14.94 12.03 -22.89
C ALA A 298 -14.15 12.02 -24.22
N VAL A 299 -14.84 11.92 -25.35
CA VAL A 299 -14.22 11.81 -26.70
C VAL A 299 -13.37 13.03 -27.01
N HIS A 300 -13.77 14.23 -26.57
CA HIS A 300 -13.04 15.48 -26.79
C HIS A 300 -11.63 15.49 -26.16
N LEU A 301 -11.39 14.64 -25.12
CA LEU A 301 -10.08 14.51 -24.50
C LEU A 301 -9.17 13.47 -25.18
N TRP A 302 -9.69 12.73 -26.17
CA TRP A 302 -8.95 11.66 -26.84
C TRP A 302 -7.66 12.12 -27.54
N PRO A 303 -7.65 13.25 -28.30
CA PRO A 303 -6.43 13.72 -28.96
C PRO A 303 -5.29 13.98 -27.97
N VAL A 304 -5.60 14.60 -26.81
CA VAL A 304 -4.61 14.85 -25.74
C VAL A 304 -4.07 13.54 -25.19
N TYR A 305 -4.95 12.56 -24.91
CA TYR A 305 -4.54 11.25 -24.44
C TYR A 305 -3.60 10.53 -25.41
N ARG A 306 -3.97 10.53 -26.71
CA ARG A 306 -3.16 9.90 -27.77
C ARG A 306 -1.80 10.58 -27.89
N GLY A 307 -1.76 11.90 -27.92
CA GLY A 307 -0.53 12.69 -27.97
C GLY A 307 0.38 12.42 -26.77
N PHE A 308 -0.20 12.37 -25.57
CA PHE A 308 0.53 12.03 -24.35
C PHE A 308 1.14 10.63 -24.43
N CYS A 309 0.36 9.60 -24.78
CA CYS A 309 0.86 8.24 -24.91
C CYS A 309 1.97 8.13 -25.95
N GLN A 310 1.83 8.80 -27.11
CA GLN A 310 2.86 8.80 -28.16
C GLN A 310 4.14 9.50 -27.69
N LYS A 311 4.03 10.67 -27.06
CA LYS A 311 5.17 11.44 -26.56
C LYS A 311 6.00 10.69 -25.53
N TYR A 312 5.35 9.99 -24.61
CA TYR A 312 6.01 9.31 -23.50
C TYR A 312 6.18 7.80 -23.70
N GLY A 313 5.87 7.27 -24.88
CA GLY A 313 6.07 5.87 -25.24
C GLY A 313 5.22 4.87 -24.45
N VAL A 314 4.05 5.30 -23.93
CA VAL A 314 3.15 4.43 -23.17
C VAL A 314 2.08 3.82 -24.04
N SER A 315 1.75 2.55 -23.81
CA SER A 315 0.78 1.82 -24.63
C SER A 315 -0.65 2.27 -24.39
N VAL A 316 -1.40 2.51 -25.46
CA VAL A 316 -2.85 2.73 -25.39
C VAL A 316 -3.54 1.37 -25.29
N PRO A 317 -4.36 1.10 -24.24
CA PRO A 317 -5.08 -0.14 -24.11
C PRO A 317 -5.97 -0.44 -25.33
N ILE A 318 -5.85 -1.63 -25.93
CA ILE A 318 -6.60 -2.05 -27.11
C ILE A 318 -8.12 -1.92 -26.91
N LEU A 319 -8.61 -2.27 -25.72
CA LEU A 319 -10.03 -2.17 -25.37
C LEU A 319 -10.54 -0.70 -25.36
N LEU A 320 -9.67 0.26 -25.15
CA LEU A 320 -10.04 1.68 -25.20
C LEU A 320 -10.22 2.13 -26.64
N ARG A 321 -9.33 1.68 -27.55
CA ARG A 321 -9.45 1.95 -29.00
C ARG A 321 -10.75 1.42 -29.58
N ALA A 322 -11.11 0.17 -29.26
CA ALA A 322 -12.31 -0.49 -29.77
C ALA A 322 -13.63 0.13 -29.27
N ARG A 323 -13.66 0.64 -28.00
CA ARG A 323 -14.89 1.19 -27.40
C ARG A 323 -15.16 2.65 -27.70
N MET A 324 -14.15 3.39 -28.12
CA MET A 324 -14.31 4.81 -28.46
C MET A 324 -14.70 5.01 -29.94
N ALA A 325 -14.83 3.93 -30.73
CA ALA A 325 -15.13 3.96 -32.18
C ALA A 325 -14.26 4.96 -32.95
N LEU A 326 -12.97 5.06 -32.57
CA LEU A 326 -12.05 6.06 -33.10
C LEU A 326 -11.09 5.39 -34.10
N PRO A 327 -10.75 6.08 -35.21
CA PRO A 327 -9.85 5.56 -36.24
C PRO A 327 -8.44 5.27 -35.74
#